data_ac3f071f17e7f13773d34f20dc0eb5ef
#
_entry.id   ac3f071f17e7f13773d34f20dc0eb5ef
#
_cell.length_a   1.000
_cell.length_b   1.000
_cell.length_c   1.000
_cell.angle_alpha   90.00
_cell.angle_beta   90.00
_cell.angle_gamma   90.00
#
_symmetry.space_group_name_H-M   'P 1'
#
loop_
_entity.id
_entity.type
_entity.pdbx_description
1 polymer ?
#
loop_
_entity_poly.entity_id
_entity_poly.type
_entity_poly.pdbx_seq_one_letter_code
_entity_poly.pdbx_strand_id
1 'polypeptide(L)'
;MRLVPASTLVARCKKPARPSRTVSTAMAALVLATLAVGCQAAGTGAGSSPAGTIIVAAIPGIDDAPLYVAAKNGLFRSAGLDVTIRSFQSVSQELQALNSGKVDIAEGDYADFFYAEAASPRPGLRIVADGYHAAPGVMEVLTGPHSDITTPQDLAHKTIGTPEPQVIPIQGSTPYSLETVATQSVLANDGVTSVRWKALPSQDLISALAHHQVSAILVQEPYILEAESQLGAIEVLDSCSGATASLPLSGYFATESYARRQPDALADFRSALQQAQANAVLPGPEQAVLAHNPGMSMQSASLVTIGAYPTTLDAASLQRVANLMFNSGVLVKNLLDVASMTGS
;
A
#
# COMPACT_ATOMS: atom_id res chain seq x y z
N MET A 1 45.94 -40.05 14.61
CA MET A 1 47.34 -40.04 14.10
C MET A 1 47.62 -38.67 13.55
N ARG A 2 48.53 -38.00 14.26
CA ARG A 2 49.32 -36.79 13.92
C ARG A 2 48.66 -35.53 13.33
N LEU A 3 48.60 -34.55 14.20
CA LEU A 3 48.82 -33.12 14.05
C LEU A 3 50.03 -32.76 13.18
N VAL A 4 49.98 -31.68 12.45
CA VAL A 4 51.07 -30.67 12.40
C VAL A 4 50.48 -29.32 11.96
N PRO A 5 50.86 -28.17 12.58
CA PRO A 5 50.40 -26.83 12.29
C PRO A 5 51.51 -26.03 11.57
N ALA A 6 51.22 -24.79 11.34
CA ALA A 6 52.07 -23.64 11.09
C ALA A 6 51.75 -22.90 9.80
N SER A 7 51.86 -21.65 9.63
CA SER A 7 52.61 -20.59 10.33
C SER A 7 52.14 -19.21 9.88
N THR A 8 52.19 -18.34 10.78
CA THR A 8 52.14 -16.88 10.76
C THR A 8 53.09 -16.24 9.73
N LEU A 9 52.64 -15.22 9.00
CA LEU A 9 53.54 -14.22 8.43
C LEU A 9 52.95 -12.84 8.55
N VAL A 10 53.50 -12.08 9.47
CA VAL A 10 53.33 -10.66 9.69
C VAL A 10 54.24 -9.90 8.73
N ALA A 11 53.68 -9.03 7.94
CA ALA A 11 54.46 -8.06 7.21
C ALA A 11 54.08 -6.63 7.66
N ARG A 12 54.96 -6.05 8.43
CA ARG A 12 55.03 -4.62 8.71
C ARG A 12 55.51 -3.88 7.48
N CYS A 13 54.85 -2.81 7.10
CA CYS A 13 55.49 -1.80 6.25
C CYS A 13 55.20 -0.39 6.72
N LYS A 14 56.28 0.32 6.81
CA LYS A 14 56.62 1.61 7.37
C LYS A 14 55.87 2.79 6.77
N LYS A 15 55.61 3.80 7.62
CA LYS A 15 55.39 5.22 7.25
C LYS A 15 56.68 5.82 6.66
N PRO A 16 56.56 6.81 5.80
CA PRO A 16 57.53 7.89 5.77
C PRO A 16 56.90 9.27 6.06
N ALA A 17 57.82 10.12 6.48
CA ALA A 17 57.73 11.39 7.14
C ALA A 17 57.29 12.58 6.26
N ARG A 18 56.82 13.62 6.97
CA ARG A 18 56.66 15.01 6.50
C ARG A 18 58.00 15.64 6.18
N PRO A 19 58.02 16.68 5.34
CA PRO A 19 58.77 17.86 5.66
C PRO A 19 57.94 19.17 5.67
N SER A 20 58.52 20.09 6.41
CA SER A 20 58.03 21.37 6.87
C SER A 20 58.44 22.56 5.97
N ARG A 21 57.58 23.61 6.07
CA ARG A 21 57.92 25.05 5.98
C ARG A 21 58.45 25.64 4.68
N THR A 22 57.79 26.68 4.20
CA THR A 22 58.36 28.04 4.25
C THR A 22 57.26 29.10 4.06
N VAL A 23 57.43 30.14 4.87
CA VAL A 23 56.71 31.42 4.91
C VAL A 23 57.26 32.33 3.84
N SER A 24 56.42 33.10 3.15
CA SER A 24 56.85 34.37 2.55
C SER A 24 55.68 35.34 2.47
N THR A 25 55.90 36.44 3.05
CA THR A 25 55.14 37.67 3.21
C THR A 25 55.27 38.59 2.01
N ALA A 26 54.32 39.52 1.91
CA ALA A 26 54.26 40.82 1.23
C ALA A 26 53.53 40.82 -0.11
N MET A 27 52.71 41.76 -0.52
CA MET A 27 52.63 43.20 -0.26
C MET A 27 51.30 43.75 -0.82
N ALA A 28 50.82 44.78 -0.21
CA ALA A 28 49.61 45.52 -0.52
C ALA A 28 49.68 46.23 -1.91
N ALA A 29 48.52 46.30 -2.60
CA ALA A 29 48.24 47.37 -3.57
C ALA A 29 46.76 47.73 -3.54
N LEU A 30 46.52 48.95 -3.13
CA LEU A 30 45.26 49.68 -3.08
C LEU A 30 44.98 50.25 -4.49
N VAL A 31 43.83 49.93 -5.09
CA VAL A 31 43.27 50.70 -6.22
C VAL A 31 41.79 50.87 -6.01
N LEU A 32 41.40 52.14 -5.77
CA LEU A 32 40.03 52.63 -5.93
C LEU A 32 39.68 52.69 -7.42
N ALA A 33 38.48 52.25 -7.79
CA ALA A 33 37.72 52.91 -8.89
C ALA A 33 36.30 52.35 -8.98
N THR A 34 35.34 53.24 -8.81
CA THR A 34 34.10 53.50 -9.58
C THR A 34 32.89 52.59 -9.35
N LEU A 35 31.93 53.21 -8.68
CA LEU A 35 30.50 52.90 -8.67
C LEU A 35 29.93 52.81 -10.09
N ALA A 36 29.42 51.67 -10.47
CA ALA A 36 28.41 51.51 -11.48
C ALA A 36 27.16 50.92 -10.83
N VAL A 37 26.16 51.79 -10.62
CA VAL A 37 24.80 51.37 -10.19
C VAL A 37 24.15 50.73 -11.40
N GLY A 38 24.19 49.40 -11.48
CA GLY A 38 23.38 48.63 -12.38
C GLY A 38 22.17 48.07 -11.61
N CYS A 39 21.00 48.66 -11.88
CA CYS A 39 19.73 48.05 -11.49
C CYS A 39 19.61 46.71 -12.26
N GLN A 40 20.03 45.64 -11.67
CA GLN A 40 19.58 44.32 -12.07
C GLN A 40 18.27 44.01 -11.32
N ALA A 41 17.19 43.93 -12.10
CA ALA A 41 15.94 43.38 -11.65
C ALA A 41 16.22 42.05 -10.98
N ALA A 42 15.97 41.98 -9.70
CA ALA A 42 15.94 40.71 -8.97
C ALA A 42 14.80 39.88 -9.56
N GLY A 43 15.14 39.03 -10.52
CA GLY A 43 14.34 37.87 -10.83
C GLY A 43 14.26 37.07 -9.54
N THR A 44 13.11 37.04 -8.91
CA THR A 44 12.76 36.09 -7.87
C THR A 44 12.79 34.71 -8.52
N GLY A 45 13.97 34.14 -8.67
CA GLY A 45 14.12 32.72 -8.79
C GLY A 45 13.56 32.16 -7.48
N ALA A 46 12.39 31.58 -7.55
CA ALA A 46 11.92 30.69 -6.50
C ALA A 46 13.02 29.64 -6.33
N GLY A 47 13.83 29.83 -5.29
CA GLY A 47 14.77 28.81 -4.86
C GLY A 47 13.93 27.59 -4.50
N SER A 48 14.01 26.57 -5.34
CA SER A 48 13.49 25.27 -4.99
C SER A 48 14.18 24.88 -3.69
N SER A 49 13.40 24.85 -2.61
CA SER A 49 13.81 24.16 -1.40
C SER A 49 14.35 22.79 -1.77
N PRO A 50 15.37 22.27 -1.09
CA PRO A 50 15.86 20.93 -1.39
C PRO A 50 14.67 19.97 -1.33
N ALA A 51 14.51 19.17 -2.38
CA ALA A 51 13.42 18.20 -2.51
C ALA A 51 13.35 17.38 -1.22
N GLY A 52 12.19 17.40 -0.59
CA GLY A 52 11.96 16.54 0.58
C GLY A 52 12.04 15.08 0.11
N THR A 53 12.90 14.28 0.76
CA THR A 53 12.94 12.83 0.48
C THR A 53 11.82 12.16 1.25
N ILE A 54 10.99 11.36 0.57
CA ILE A 54 9.92 10.54 1.15
C ILE A 54 10.15 9.09 0.75
N ILE A 55 10.15 8.19 1.73
CA ILE A 55 10.23 6.75 1.51
C ILE A 55 8.84 6.17 1.73
N VAL A 56 8.27 5.56 0.68
CA VAL A 56 6.95 4.93 0.70
C VAL A 56 7.11 3.42 0.72
N ALA A 57 6.49 2.75 1.69
CA ALA A 57 6.29 1.30 1.67
C ALA A 57 5.05 0.97 0.87
N ALA A 58 5.12 -0.09 0.07
CA ALA A 58 3.98 -0.62 -0.67
C ALA A 58 4.14 -2.13 -0.89
N ILE A 59 3.03 -2.85 -0.93
CA ILE A 59 2.94 -4.24 -1.40
C ILE A 59 2.38 -4.17 -2.81
N PRO A 60 3.19 -4.47 -3.87
CA PRO A 60 2.76 -4.24 -5.23
C PRO A 60 1.42 -4.91 -5.56
N GLY A 61 0.43 -4.12 -5.97
CA GLY A 61 -0.94 -4.52 -6.31
C GLY A 61 -1.59 -3.61 -7.34
N ILE A 62 -2.86 -3.85 -7.63
CA ILE A 62 -3.66 -2.97 -8.50
C ILE A 62 -3.98 -1.67 -7.77
N ASP A 63 -4.20 -1.76 -6.48
CA ASP A 63 -4.61 -0.69 -5.57
C ASP A 63 -3.56 0.42 -5.44
N ASP A 64 -2.28 0.11 -5.52
CA ASP A 64 -1.18 1.07 -5.46
C ASP A 64 -0.67 1.54 -6.84
N ALA A 65 -1.33 1.13 -7.93
CA ALA A 65 -0.93 1.51 -9.29
C ALA A 65 -0.70 3.02 -9.50
N PRO A 66 -1.54 3.94 -8.95
CA PRO A 66 -1.31 5.37 -9.07
C PRO A 66 0.02 5.85 -8.46
N LEU A 67 0.51 5.19 -7.41
CA LEU A 67 1.81 5.50 -6.79
C LEU A 67 2.96 5.31 -7.79
N TYR A 68 2.96 4.18 -8.50
CA TYR A 68 3.98 3.89 -9.52
C TYR A 68 3.82 4.76 -10.76
N VAL A 69 2.57 5.07 -11.15
CA VAL A 69 2.28 6.03 -12.22
C VAL A 69 2.83 7.42 -11.88
N ALA A 70 2.60 7.91 -10.66
CA ALA A 70 3.13 9.19 -10.19
C ALA A 70 4.66 9.22 -10.21
N ALA A 71 5.30 8.15 -9.74
CA ALA A 71 6.76 8.03 -9.74
C ALA A 71 7.32 7.98 -11.17
N LYS A 72 6.77 7.13 -12.04
CA LYS A 72 7.20 6.95 -13.45
C LYS A 72 7.05 8.24 -14.25
N ASN A 73 5.94 8.94 -14.08
CA ASN A 73 5.64 10.17 -14.80
C ASN A 73 6.30 11.42 -14.20
N GLY A 74 7.05 11.26 -13.10
CA GLY A 74 7.79 12.36 -12.47
C GLY A 74 6.88 13.37 -11.75
N LEU A 75 5.64 13.00 -11.40
CA LEU A 75 4.71 13.91 -10.72
C LEU A 75 5.23 14.33 -9.35
N PHE A 76 5.83 13.40 -8.59
CA PHE A 76 6.46 13.71 -7.31
C PHE A 76 7.61 14.71 -7.47
N ARG A 77 8.49 14.48 -8.46
CA ARG A 77 9.59 15.45 -8.74
C ARG A 77 9.09 16.82 -9.16
N SER A 78 8.01 16.86 -9.93
CA SER A 78 7.36 18.12 -10.32
C SER A 78 6.76 18.86 -9.14
N ALA A 79 6.37 18.13 -8.09
CA ALA A 79 5.92 18.68 -6.79
C ALA A 79 7.10 18.97 -5.82
N GLY A 80 8.36 18.83 -6.26
CA GLY A 80 9.54 19.10 -5.43
C GLY A 80 9.88 17.97 -4.46
N LEU A 81 9.41 16.74 -4.71
CA LEU A 81 9.65 15.57 -3.85
C LEU A 81 10.56 14.56 -4.54
N ASP A 82 11.47 13.98 -3.75
CA ASP A 82 12.24 12.79 -4.12
C ASP A 82 11.62 11.57 -3.43
N VAL A 83 10.76 10.85 -4.16
CA VAL A 83 10.01 9.69 -3.63
C VAL A 83 10.73 8.40 -4.00
N THR A 84 11.02 7.59 -2.99
CA THR A 84 11.55 6.22 -3.13
C THR A 84 10.50 5.22 -2.66
N ILE A 85 10.06 4.33 -3.56
CA ILE A 85 9.12 3.24 -3.23
C ILE A 85 9.93 2.01 -2.83
N ARG A 86 9.58 1.41 -1.69
CA ARG A 86 10.14 0.16 -1.18
C ARG A 86 9.05 -0.90 -1.13
N SER A 87 9.27 -2.01 -1.82
CA SER A 87 8.33 -3.14 -1.79
C SER A 87 8.53 -3.98 -0.54
N PHE A 88 7.42 -4.38 0.05
CA PHE A 88 7.33 -5.26 1.21
C PHE A 88 6.54 -6.52 0.86
N GLN A 89 6.55 -7.52 1.76
CA GLN A 89 5.87 -8.79 1.56
C GLN A 89 4.63 -8.93 2.45
N SER A 90 4.45 -8.02 3.42
CA SER A 90 3.30 -8.02 4.32
C SER A 90 3.11 -6.67 4.99
N VAL A 91 1.86 -6.34 5.32
CA VAL A 91 1.51 -5.12 6.08
C VAL A 91 2.18 -5.09 7.45
N SER A 92 2.40 -6.24 8.09
CA SER A 92 3.15 -6.30 9.35
C SER A 92 4.58 -5.77 9.22
N GLN A 93 5.25 -6.04 8.10
CA GLN A 93 6.59 -5.49 7.82
C GLN A 93 6.53 -3.99 7.54
N GLU A 94 5.53 -3.52 6.81
CA GLU A 94 5.31 -2.10 6.54
C GLU A 94 5.04 -1.31 7.81
N LEU A 95 4.13 -1.78 8.65
CA LEU A 95 3.85 -1.18 9.96
C LEU A 95 5.09 -1.11 10.86
N GLN A 96 5.92 -2.17 10.86
CA GLN A 96 7.18 -2.15 11.59
C GLN A 96 8.15 -1.11 11.02
N ALA A 97 8.24 -1.00 9.70
CA ALA A 97 9.09 -0.02 9.03
C ALA A 97 8.60 1.41 9.27
N LEU A 98 7.29 1.64 9.20
CA LEU A 98 6.64 2.93 9.47
C LEU A 98 6.87 3.36 10.92
N ASN A 99 6.59 2.48 11.89
CA ASN A 99 6.75 2.77 13.33
C ASN A 99 8.22 3.00 13.74
N SER A 100 9.16 2.37 13.03
CA SER A 100 10.61 2.57 13.27
C SER A 100 11.20 3.75 12.50
N GLY A 101 10.42 4.45 11.67
CA GLY A 101 10.88 5.56 10.84
C GLY A 101 11.81 5.14 9.69
N LYS A 102 11.78 3.87 9.27
CA LYS A 102 12.51 3.39 8.10
C LYS A 102 11.80 3.74 6.79
N VAL A 103 10.51 3.98 6.86
CA VAL A 103 9.67 4.56 5.82
C VAL A 103 8.83 5.69 6.42
N ASP A 104 8.39 6.59 5.60
CA ASP A 104 7.67 7.80 6.00
C ASP A 104 6.17 7.65 5.77
N ILE A 105 5.79 6.93 4.73
CA ILE A 105 4.43 6.61 4.34
C ILE A 105 4.37 5.10 4.08
N ALA A 106 3.25 4.47 4.43
CA ALA A 106 2.92 3.11 4.03
C ALA A 106 1.58 3.11 3.29
N GLU A 107 1.50 2.36 2.22
CA GLU A 107 0.27 2.07 1.48
C GLU A 107 -0.25 0.71 1.92
N GLY A 108 -1.57 0.53 2.05
CA GLY A 108 -2.16 -0.78 2.30
C GLY A 108 -3.61 -0.71 2.77
N ASP A 109 -4.16 -1.88 3.09
CA ASP A 109 -5.56 -2.06 3.44
C ASP A 109 -5.98 -1.26 4.66
N TYR A 110 -7.11 -0.56 4.55
CA TYR A 110 -7.67 0.19 5.67
C TYR A 110 -7.93 -0.70 6.90
N ALA A 111 -8.41 -1.92 6.70
CA ALA A 111 -8.70 -2.81 7.83
C ALA A 111 -7.46 -3.14 8.64
N ASP A 112 -6.34 -3.39 7.99
CA ASP A 112 -5.09 -3.74 8.66
C ASP A 112 -4.52 -2.56 9.44
N PHE A 113 -4.52 -1.36 8.85
CA PHE A 113 -4.06 -0.14 9.51
C PHE A 113 -5.01 0.30 10.64
N PHE A 114 -6.32 0.19 10.45
CA PHE A 114 -7.32 0.49 11.49
C PHE A 114 -7.21 -0.50 12.67
N TYR A 115 -6.95 -1.76 12.37
CA TYR A 115 -6.69 -2.76 13.40
C TYR A 115 -5.42 -2.44 14.20
N ALA A 116 -4.33 -2.10 13.49
CA ALA A 116 -3.06 -1.72 14.12
C ALA A 116 -3.22 -0.46 14.99
N GLU A 117 -3.95 0.55 14.52
CA GLU A 117 -4.28 1.76 15.28
C GLU A 117 -5.07 1.42 16.55
N ALA A 118 -6.15 0.65 16.42
CA ALA A 118 -7.00 0.25 17.55
C ALA A 118 -6.29 -0.65 18.57
N ALA A 119 -5.35 -1.48 18.12
CA ALA A 119 -4.55 -2.36 18.96
C ALA A 119 -3.37 -1.66 19.64
N SER A 120 -2.99 -0.49 19.16
CA SER A 120 -1.82 0.24 19.66
C SER A 120 -2.08 0.84 21.04
N PRO A 121 -1.15 0.69 22.02
CA PRO A 121 -1.21 1.42 23.27
C PRO A 121 -0.92 2.92 23.08
N ARG A 122 -0.39 3.32 21.95
CA ARG A 122 -0.09 4.69 21.54
C ARG A 122 -0.56 4.88 20.11
N PRO A 123 -1.86 5.09 19.90
CA PRO A 123 -2.40 5.38 18.59
C PRO A 123 -1.72 6.63 18.02
N GLY A 124 -1.54 6.67 16.74
CA GLY A 124 -0.85 7.78 16.12
C GLY A 124 -0.60 7.60 14.63
N LEU A 125 -1.51 6.92 13.94
CA LEU A 125 -1.54 6.90 12.48
C LEU A 125 -2.37 8.07 11.94
N ARG A 126 -1.92 8.61 10.83
CA ARG A 126 -2.61 9.61 10.01
C ARG A 126 -2.86 9.06 8.63
N ILE A 127 -4.07 9.24 8.13
CA ILE A 127 -4.41 8.95 6.74
C ILE A 127 -3.93 10.12 5.90
N VAL A 128 -2.97 9.86 5.02
CA VAL A 128 -2.35 10.85 4.15
C VAL A 128 -3.19 11.09 2.90
N ALA A 129 -3.60 10.01 2.25
CA ALA A 129 -4.43 10.03 1.04
C ALA A 129 -5.29 8.78 0.99
N ASP A 130 -6.42 8.87 0.29
CA ASP A 130 -7.22 7.72 -0.09
C ASP A 130 -6.53 6.95 -1.22
N GLY A 131 -6.74 5.65 -1.30
CA GLY A 131 -6.05 4.79 -2.26
C GLY A 131 -7.00 4.19 -3.28
N TYR A 132 -7.68 3.12 -2.90
CA TYR A 132 -8.47 2.30 -3.79
C TYR A 132 -9.82 1.95 -3.18
N HIS A 133 -10.87 2.02 -3.99
CA HIS A 133 -12.23 1.68 -3.59
C HIS A 133 -12.80 0.54 -4.42
N ALA A 134 -13.60 -0.27 -3.77
CA ALA A 134 -14.35 -1.34 -4.41
C ALA A 134 -15.25 -0.83 -5.54
N ALA A 135 -15.37 -1.64 -6.58
CA ALA A 135 -16.38 -1.54 -7.63
C ALA A 135 -16.95 -2.95 -7.89
N PRO A 136 -18.10 -3.07 -8.51
CA PRO A 136 -18.64 -4.38 -8.90
C PRO A 136 -17.61 -5.18 -9.70
N GLY A 137 -17.46 -6.47 -9.36
CA GLY A 137 -16.52 -7.36 -10.05
C GLY A 137 -15.06 -7.26 -9.59
N VAL A 138 -14.75 -6.46 -8.55
CA VAL A 138 -13.37 -6.34 -8.03
C VAL A 138 -13.06 -7.43 -7.00
N MET A 139 -14.09 -7.90 -6.30
CA MET A 139 -13.94 -8.89 -5.24
C MET A 139 -15.14 -9.84 -5.24
N GLU A 140 -14.92 -11.10 -5.53
CA GLU A 140 -15.97 -12.08 -5.79
C GLU A 140 -15.77 -13.39 -5.03
N VAL A 141 -16.89 -14.06 -4.77
CA VAL A 141 -16.89 -15.47 -4.36
C VAL A 141 -17.13 -16.32 -5.61
N LEU A 142 -16.13 -17.12 -5.96
CA LEU A 142 -16.12 -17.98 -7.13
C LEU A 142 -16.25 -19.45 -6.74
N THR A 143 -16.90 -20.22 -7.61
CA THR A 143 -16.99 -21.70 -7.51
C THR A 143 -16.53 -22.37 -8.80
N GLY A 144 -16.33 -23.70 -8.77
CA GLY A 144 -15.96 -24.45 -9.96
C GLY A 144 -17.13 -24.57 -10.95
N PRO A 145 -16.87 -24.79 -12.27
CA PRO A 145 -17.87 -24.76 -13.33
C PRO A 145 -18.93 -25.86 -13.25
N HIS A 146 -18.70 -26.90 -12.46
CA HIS A 146 -19.64 -28.03 -12.25
C HIS A 146 -20.10 -28.13 -10.81
N SER A 147 -20.01 -27.03 -10.05
CA SER A 147 -20.48 -26.97 -8.67
C SER A 147 -22.00 -26.89 -8.60
N ASP A 148 -22.57 -27.51 -7.56
CA ASP A 148 -24.00 -27.35 -7.22
C ASP A 148 -24.28 -25.98 -6.54
N ILE A 149 -23.25 -25.17 -6.32
CA ILE A 149 -23.35 -23.83 -5.72
C ILE A 149 -23.60 -22.85 -6.86
N THR A 150 -24.83 -22.35 -6.97
CA THR A 150 -25.26 -21.46 -8.06
C THR A 150 -25.86 -20.16 -7.56
N THR A 151 -26.15 -20.07 -6.27
CA THR A 151 -26.69 -18.88 -5.60
C THR A 151 -25.93 -18.62 -4.30
N PRO A 152 -25.95 -17.40 -3.75
CA PRO A 152 -25.36 -17.11 -2.44
C PRO A 152 -25.89 -18.02 -1.33
N GLN A 153 -27.16 -18.43 -1.38
CA GLN A 153 -27.79 -19.30 -0.38
C GLN A 153 -27.19 -20.71 -0.35
N ASP A 154 -26.66 -21.19 -1.47
CA ASP A 154 -25.99 -22.50 -1.57
C ASP A 154 -24.64 -22.52 -0.83
N LEU A 155 -24.09 -21.34 -0.48
CA LEU A 155 -22.86 -21.20 0.33
C LEU A 155 -23.10 -21.54 1.80
N ALA A 156 -24.36 -21.67 2.26
CA ALA A 156 -24.66 -22.05 3.63
C ALA A 156 -23.96 -23.37 4.00
N HIS A 157 -23.24 -23.34 5.13
CA HIS A 157 -22.45 -24.47 5.65
C HIS A 157 -21.28 -24.95 4.75
N LYS A 158 -20.99 -24.24 3.67
CA LYS A 158 -19.82 -24.54 2.81
C LYS A 158 -18.53 -23.95 3.38
N THR A 159 -17.42 -24.45 2.88
CA THR A 159 -16.10 -23.89 3.21
C THR A 159 -15.66 -22.97 2.07
N ILE A 160 -15.43 -21.71 2.40
CA ILE A 160 -14.91 -20.70 1.48
C ILE A 160 -13.44 -20.47 1.81
N GLY A 161 -12.57 -20.65 0.82
CA GLY A 161 -11.16 -20.23 0.90
C GLY A 161 -11.07 -18.71 0.85
N THR A 162 -10.28 -18.09 1.70
CA THR A 162 -10.10 -16.63 1.77
C THR A 162 -8.62 -16.30 1.91
N PRO A 163 -8.16 -15.14 1.44
CA PRO A 163 -6.79 -14.69 1.70
C PRO A 163 -6.45 -14.70 3.19
N GLU A 164 -5.20 -15.03 3.51
CA GLU A 164 -4.71 -14.91 4.88
C GLU A 164 -4.70 -13.42 5.30
N PRO A 165 -5.10 -13.12 6.57
CA PRO A 165 -5.00 -11.76 7.07
C PRO A 165 -3.52 -11.33 7.11
N GLN A 166 -3.26 -10.09 6.70
CA GLN A 166 -1.91 -9.54 6.61
C GLN A 166 -1.35 -9.07 7.97
N VAL A 167 -2.21 -8.87 8.97
CA VAL A 167 -1.81 -8.58 10.35
C VAL A 167 -2.11 -9.76 11.25
N ILE A 168 -1.29 -9.95 12.29
CA ILE A 168 -1.46 -11.05 13.25
C ILE A 168 -2.72 -10.77 14.08
N PRO A 169 -3.75 -11.63 14.04
CA PRO A 169 -4.96 -11.45 14.82
C PRO A 169 -4.68 -11.47 16.32
N ILE A 170 -5.50 -10.75 17.10
CA ILE A 170 -5.49 -10.90 18.57
C ILE A 170 -5.83 -12.35 18.89
N GLN A 171 -5.11 -12.94 19.84
CA GLN A 171 -5.28 -14.32 20.24
C GLN A 171 -6.75 -14.64 20.58
N GLY A 172 -7.34 -15.59 19.85
CA GLY A 172 -8.74 -15.99 20.00
C GLY A 172 -9.73 -15.34 19.04
N SER A 173 -9.29 -14.44 18.13
CA SER A 173 -10.13 -13.95 17.04
C SER A 173 -10.12 -14.93 15.86
N THR A 174 -11.21 -14.95 15.10
CA THR A 174 -11.27 -15.65 13.80
C THR A 174 -10.34 -14.94 12.83
N PRO A 175 -9.57 -15.66 11.98
CA PRO A 175 -8.83 -15.03 10.90
C PRO A 175 -9.80 -14.23 10.03
N TYR A 176 -9.50 -12.98 9.78
CA TYR A 176 -10.29 -12.13 8.91
C TYR A 176 -9.37 -11.23 8.10
N SER A 177 -9.79 -10.95 6.90
CA SER A 177 -9.31 -9.87 6.06
C SER A 177 -10.48 -8.94 5.79
N LEU A 178 -10.24 -7.77 5.21
CA LEU A 178 -11.32 -6.86 4.82
C LEU A 178 -12.30 -7.55 3.86
N GLU A 179 -11.77 -8.37 2.97
CA GLU A 179 -12.55 -9.16 2.02
C GLU A 179 -13.52 -10.11 2.74
N THR A 180 -13.02 -10.83 3.74
CA THR A 180 -13.86 -11.75 4.53
C THR A 180 -14.98 -11.00 5.23
N VAL A 181 -14.67 -9.88 5.85
CA VAL A 181 -15.65 -9.07 6.61
C VAL A 181 -16.68 -8.45 5.67
N ALA A 182 -16.26 -7.93 4.50
CA ALA A 182 -17.15 -7.39 3.49
C ALA A 182 -18.09 -8.48 2.95
N THR A 183 -17.53 -9.63 2.57
CA THR A 183 -18.30 -10.78 2.05
C THR A 183 -19.30 -11.30 3.10
N GLN A 184 -18.91 -11.39 4.37
CA GLN A 184 -19.84 -11.77 5.45
C GLN A 184 -21.03 -10.82 5.56
N SER A 185 -20.79 -9.51 5.38
CA SER A 185 -21.86 -8.51 5.42
C SER A 185 -22.85 -8.70 4.26
N VAL A 186 -22.35 -8.99 3.05
CA VAL A 186 -23.21 -9.25 1.90
C VAL A 186 -23.97 -10.56 2.08
N LEU A 187 -23.29 -11.65 2.46
CA LEU A 187 -23.93 -12.94 2.74
C LEU A 187 -25.02 -12.84 3.82
N ALA A 188 -24.77 -12.07 4.87
CA ALA A 188 -25.78 -11.86 5.94
C ALA A 188 -27.03 -11.15 5.41
N ASN A 189 -26.90 -10.20 4.49
CA ASN A 189 -28.05 -9.57 3.82
C ASN A 189 -28.83 -10.55 2.96
N ASP A 190 -28.17 -11.55 2.40
CA ASP A 190 -28.78 -12.65 1.63
C ASP A 190 -29.30 -13.80 2.53
N GLY A 191 -29.26 -13.61 3.84
CA GLY A 191 -29.73 -14.59 4.82
C GLY A 191 -28.74 -15.73 5.11
N VAL A 192 -27.50 -15.64 4.63
CA VAL A 192 -26.45 -16.66 4.81
C VAL A 192 -25.52 -16.26 5.95
N THR A 193 -25.65 -16.92 7.08
CA THR A 193 -24.82 -16.61 8.29
C THR A 193 -23.89 -17.74 8.72
N SER A 194 -23.93 -18.88 8.03
CA SER A 194 -23.27 -20.13 8.45
C SER A 194 -22.28 -20.65 7.42
N VAL A 195 -21.30 -19.84 7.05
CA VAL A 195 -20.16 -20.27 6.21
C VAL A 195 -18.95 -20.63 7.08
N ARG A 196 -18.07 -21.49 6.58
CA ARG A 196 -16.77 -21.79 7.20
C ARG A 196 -15.67 -21.14 6.39
N TRP A 197 -14.88 -20.28 7.01
CA TRP A 197 -13.74 -19.63 6.38
C TRP A 197 -12.49 -20.47 6.55
N LYS A 198 -11.72 -20.61 5.46
CA LYS A 198 -10.40 -21.26 5.45
C LYS A 198 -9.39 -20.28 4.86
N ALA A 199 -8.57 -19.71 5.74
CA ALA A 199 -7.48 -18.82 5.31
C ALA A 199 -6.40 -19.61 4.59
N LEU A 200 -5.97 -19.11 3.43
CA LEU A 200 -4.93 -19.69 2.57
C LEU A 200 -4.13 -18.54 1.94
N PRO A 201 -2.85 -18.77 1.60
CA PRO A 201 -2.12 -17.84 0.76
C PRO A 201 -2.87 -17.58 -0.55
N SER A 202 -2.94 -16.34 -1.00
CA SER A 202 -3.75 -15.95 -2.17
C SER A 202 -3.42 -16.77 -3.42
N GLN A 203 -2.14 -17.08 -3.65
CA GLN A 203 -1.68 -17.91 -4.76
C GLN A 203 -2.15 -19.37 -4.70
N ASP A 204 -2.58 -19.86 -3.52
CA ASP A 204 -3.02 -21.24 -3.33
C ASP A 204 -4.54 -21.41 -3.45
N LEU A 205 -5.31 -20.32 -3.47
CA LEU A 205 -6.78 -20.35 -3.49
C LEU A 205 -7.33 -21.05 -4.74
N ILE A 206 -6.82 -20.71 -5.92
CA ILE A 206 -7.25 -21.32 -7.19
C ILE A 206 -6.97 -22.82 -7.18
N SER A 207 -5.78 -23.21 -6.72
CA SER A 207 -5.41 -24.63 -6.59
C SER A 207 -6.30 -25.36 -5.57
N ALA A 208 -6.63 -24.71 -4.44
CA ALA A 208 -7.51 -25.28 -3.43
C ALA A 208 -8.93 -25.52 -3.95
N LEU A 209 -9.45 -24.63 -4.80
CA LEU A 209 -10.73 -24.81 -5.50
C LEU A 209 -10.65 -25.97 -6.49
N ALA A 210 -9.62 -25.99 -7.34
CA ALA A 210 -9.43 -27.04 -8.35
C ALA A 210 -9.33 -28.45 -7.75
N HIS A 211 -8.75 -28.58 -6.56
CA HIS A 211 -8.62 -29.85 -5.84
C HIS A 211 -9.74 -30.11 -4.83
N HIS A 212 -10.81 -29.36 -4.86
CA HIS A 212 -11.98 -29.49 -3.96
C HIS A 212 -11.63 -29.44 -2.47
N GLN A 213 -10.55 -28.75 -2.09
CA GLN A 213 -10.17 -28.52 -0.69
C GLN A 213 -11.05 -27.46 -0.02
N VAL A 214 -11.69 -26.65 -0.83
CA VAL A 214 -12.73 -25.66 -0.49
C VAL A 214 -13.86 -25.75 -1.49
N SER A 215 -15.04 -25.30 -1.11
CA SER A 215 -16.25 -25.32 -1.97
C SER A 215 -16.34 -24.10 -2.88
N ALA A 216 -15.78 -22.99 -2.43
CA ALA A 216 -15.69 -21.72 -3.13
C ALA A 216 -14.43 -20.97 -2.66
N ILE A 217 -14.03 -19.96 -3.41
CA ILE A 217 -12.93 -19.05 -3.03
C ILE A 217 -13.40 -17.61 -3.08
N LEU A 218 -12.93 -16.82 -2.13
CA LEU A 218 -13.06 -15.37 -2.13
C LEU A 218 -11.76 -14.80 -2.66
N VAL A 219 -11.83 -14.09 -3.76
CA VAL A 219 -10.66 -13.53 -4.46
C VAL A 219 -10.94 -12.11 -4.96
N GLN A 220 -9.87 -11.37 -5.13
CA GLN A 220 -9.85 -10.09 -5.84
C GLN A 220 -9.14 -10.25 -7.19
N GLU A 221 -9.27 -9.24 -8.04
CA GLU A 221 -8.45 -9.16 -9.24
C GLU A 221 -6.95 -9.02 -8.89
N PRO A 222 -6.05 -9.66 -9.62
CA PRO A 222 -6.28 -10.40 -10.90
C PRO A 222 -6.64 -11.88 -10.74
N TYR A 223 -6.82 -12.38 -9.53
CA TYR A 223 -7.12 -13.80 -9.28
C TYR A 223 -8.52 -14.22 -9.76
N ILE A 224 -9.46 -13.26 -9.90
CA ILE A 224 -10.76 -13.51 -10.52
C ILE A 224 -10.56 -13.96 -11.97
N LEU A 225 -9.93 -13.13 -12.79
CA LEU A 225 -9.62 -13.44 -14.19
C LEU A 225 -8.78 -14.73 -14.32
N GLU A 226 -7.85 -14.94 -13.39
CA GLU A 226 -7.01 -16.14 -13.39
C GLU A 226 -7.85 -17.41 -13.11
N ALA A 227 -8.74 -17.41 -12.13
CA ALA A 227 -9.61 -18.52 -11.80
C ALA A 227 -10.62 -18.81 -12.93
N GLU A 228 -11.20 -17.79 -13.55
CA GLU A 228 -12.09 -17.91 -14.70
C GLU A 228 -11.36 -18.52 -15.89
N SER A 229 -10.16 -18.01 -16.21
CA SER A 229 -9.41 -18.46 -17.39
C SER A 229 -8.81 -19.87 -17.22
N GLN A 230 -8.36 -20.24 -16.02
CA GLN A 230 -7.70 -21.54 -15.77
C GLN A 230 -8.68 -22.66 -15.45
N LEU A 231 -9.75 -22.36 -14.70
CA LEU A 231 -10.67 -23.36 -14.19
C LEU A 231 -12.07 -23.24 -14.82
N GLY A 232 -12.39 -22.13 -15.48
CA GLY A 232 -13.78 -21.81 -15.83
C GLY A 232 -14.61 -21.54 -14.57
N ALA A 233 -14.01 -20.93 -13.55
CA ALA A 233 -14.70 -20.58 -12.32
C ALA A 233 -15.87 -19.63 -12.60
N ILE A 234 -16.90 -19.70 -11.77
CA ILE A 234 -18.17 -18.96 -11.96
C ILE A 234 -18.43 -18.13 -10.71
N GLU A 235 -18.77 -16.86 -10.90
CA GLU A 235 -19.21 -15.97 -9.85
C GLU A 235 -20.51 -16.50 -9.19
N VAL A 236 -20.53 -16.49 -7.87
CA VAL A 236 -21.70 -16.78 -7.03
C VAL A 236 -22.15 -15.54 -6.27
N LEU A 237 -21.21 -14.67 -5.92
CA LEU A 237 -21.48 -13.47 -5.15
C LEU A 237 -20.46 -12.39 -5.48
N ASP A 238 -20.94 -11.19 -5.85
CA ASP A 238 -20.13 -9.97 -5.84
C ASP A 238 -20.10 -9.39 -4.41
N SER A 239 -18.92 -9.44 -3.80
CA SER A 239 -18.69 -8.93 -2.44
C SER A 239 -18.62 -7.39 -2.38
N CYS A 240 -18.64 -6.71 -3.53
CA CYS A 240 -18.64 -5.25 -3.64
C CYS A 240 -20.05 -4.70 -3.89
N SER A 241 -21.09 -5.33 -3.33
CA SER A 241 -22.48 -4.97 -3.55
C SER A 241 -23.18 -4.47 -2.27
N GLY A 242 -24.32 -3.78 -2.43
CA GLY A 242 -25.11 -3.32 -1.28
C GLY A 242 -24.35 -2.44 -0.31
N ALA A 243 -24.23 -2.86 0.94
CA ALA A 243 -23.54 -2.09 2.00
C ALA A 243 -22.03 -1.95 1.79
N THR A 244 -21.43 -2.83 0.99
CA THR A 244 -20.00 -2.84 0.65
C THR A 244 -19.70 -2.20 -0.71
N ALA A 245 -20.71 -1.76 -1.42
CA ALA A 245 -20.53 -0.99 -2.66
C ALA A 245 -19.67 0.25 -2.42
N SER A 246 -18.69 0.45 -3.28
CA SER A 246 -17.71 1.56 -3.15
C SER A 246 -17.04 1.62 -1.77
N LEU A 247 -16.79 0.44 -1.14
CA LEU A 247 -16.09 0.38 0.13
C LEU A 247 -14.62 0.79 -0.09
N PRO A 248 -14.07 1.70 0.73
CA PRO A 248 -12.63 1.95 0.74
C PRO A 248 -11.85 0.68 1.09
N LEU A 249 -10.90 0.30 0.25
CA LEU A 249 -10.10 -0.91 0.44
C LEU A 249 -8.71 -0.57 0.95
N SER A 250 -7.97 0.33 0.26
CA SER A 250 -6.63 0.72 0.67
C SER A 250 -6.42 2.23 0.70
N GLY A 251 -5.35 2.66 1.37
CA GLY A 251 -4.98 4.06 1.50
C GLY A 251 -3.54 4.25 1.96
N TYR A 252 -3.16 5.50 2.12
CA TYR A 252 -1.80 5.90 2.47
C TYR A 252 -1.76 6.45 3.89
N PHE A 253 -0.82 5.93 4.69
CA PHE A 253 -0.71 6.22 6.12
C PHE A 253 0.68 6.73 6.47
N ALA A 254 0.74 7.69 7.39
CA ALA A 254 1.97 8.13 8.04
C ALA A 254 1.81 8.08 9.56
N THR A 255 2.91 8.16 10.29
CA THR A 255 2.80 8.38 11.74
C THR A 255 2.37 9.81 12.03
N GLU A 256 1.58 10.01 13.09
CA GLU A 256 1.20 11.34 13.59
C GLU A 256 2.41 12.25 13.78
N SER A 257 3.52 11.68 14.28
CA SER A 257 4.74 12.45 14.50
C SER A 257 5.40 12.91 13.19
N TYR A 258 5.36 12.10 12.15
CA TYR A 258 5.85 12.48 10.82
C TYR A 258 4.95 13.53 10.21
N ALA A 259 3.63 13.32 10.26
CA ALA A 259 2.65 14.25 9.71
C ALA A 259 2.77 15.67 10.30
N ARG A 260 3.03 15.76 11.60
CA ARG A 260 3.28 17.06 12.25
C ARG A 260 4.60 17.72 11.86
N ARG A 261 5.64 16.93 11.58
CA ARG A 261 6.95 17.49 11.19
C ARG A 261 7.03 17.89 9.73
N GLN A 262 6.26 17.22 8.86
CA GLN A 262 6.36 17.34 7.40
C GLN A 262 4.99 17.58 6.74
N PRO A 263 4.19 18.56 7.21
CA PRO A 263 2.84 18.79 6.69
C PRO A 263 2.86 19.18 5.20
N ASP A 264 3.83 20.01 4.79
CA ASP A 264 3.94 20.50 3.41
C ASP A 264 4.33 19.35 2.46
N ALA A 265 5.31 18.52 2.86
CA ALA A 265 5.72 17.36 2.06
C ALA A 265 4.58 16.33 1.87
N LEU A 266 3.73 16.14 2.90
CA LEU A 266 2.54 15.30 2.77
C LEU A 266 1.47 15.93 1.89
N ALA A 267 1.30 17.25 1.91
CA ALA A 267 0.39 17.95 1.02
C ALA A 267 0.83 17.85 -0.45
N ASP A 268 2.13 18.01 -0.71
CA ASP A 268 2.72 17.86 -2.04
C ASP A 268 2.64 16.42 -2.53
N PHE A 269 2.91 15.44 -1.66
CA PHE A 269 2.75 14.01 -1.96
C PHE A 269 1.30 13.70 -2.35
N ARG A 270 0.34 14.14 -1.55
CA ARG A 270 -1.09 13.96 -1.83
C ARG A 270 -1.49 14.56 -3.15
N SER A 271 -1.06 15.81 -3.44
CA SER A 271 -1.37 16.49 -4.68
C SER A 271 -0.84 15.74 -5.91
N ALA A 272 0.40 15.27 -5.86
CA ALA A 272 1.00 14.49 -6.96
C ALA A 272 0.30 13.14 -7.15
N LEU A 273 -0.05 12.45 -6.03
CA LEU A 273 -0.78 11.19 -6.08
C LEU A 273 -2.19 11.37 -6.68
N GLN A 274 -2.92 12.40 -6.26
CA GLN A 274 -4.26 12.71 -6.79
C GLN A 274 -4.24 12.96 -8.31
N GLN A 275 -3.20 13.59 -8.83
CA GLN A 275 -3.03 13.75 -10.28
C GLN A 275 -2.85 12.39 -10.98
N ALA A 276 -2.11 11.46 -10.36
CA ALA A 276 -1.95 10.11 -10.90
C ALA A 276 -3.26 9.32 -10.80
N GLN A 277 -3.99 9.41 -9.69
CA GLN A 277 -5.29 8.78 -9.49
C GLN A 277 -6.30 9.25 -10.55
N ALA A 278 -6.40 10.56 -10.78
CA ALA A 278 -7.26 11.11 -11.83
C ALA A 278 -6.90 10.59 -13.23
N ASN A 279 -5.64 10.32 -13.49
CA ASN A 279 -5.15 9.82 -14.76
C ASN A 279 -5.21 8.29 -14.88
N ALA A 280 -5.23 7.56 -13.76
CA ALA A 280 -5.32 6.10 -13.75
C ALA A 280 -6.69 5.57 -14.20
N VAL A 281 -7.70 6.43 -14.28
CA VAL A 281 -9.04 6.14 -14.82
C VAL A 281 -9.09 6.32 -16.34
N LEU A 282 -8.04 6.91 -16.95
CA LEU A 282 -7.91 7.09 -18.40
C LEU A 282 -7.32 5.84 -19.05
N PRO A 283 -7.41 5.69 -20.40
CA PRO A 283 -6.85 4.53 -21.11
C PRO A 283 -5.40 4.28 -20.71
N GLY A 284 -5.15 3.17 -20.02
CA GLY A 284 -3.83 2.80 -19.47
C GLY A 284 -3.89 2.05 -18.14
N PRO A 285 -5.09 1.71 -17.58
CA PRO A 285 -5.13 0.86 -16.39
C PRO A 285 -4.42 -0.49 -16.62
N GLU A 286 -4.45 -1.01 -17.84
CA GLU A 286 -3.70 -2.20 -18.24
C GLU A 286 -2.20 -2.08 -17.99
N GLN A 287 -1.63 -0.88 -18.17
CA GLN A 287 -0.22 -0.65 -17.89
C GLN A 287 0.10 -0.68 -16.40
N ALA A 288 -0.84 -0.23 -15.58
CA ALA A 288 -0.70 -0.31 -14.12
C ALA A 288 -0.74 -1.77 -13.66
N VAL A 289 -1.73 -2.55 -14.11
CA VAL A 289 -1.85 -3.99 -13.82
C VAL A 289 -0.60 -4.74 -14.29
N LEU A 290 -0.10 -4.44 -15.49
CA LEU A 290 1.11 -5.06 -16.03
C LEU A 290 2.36 -4.72 -15.24
N ALA A 291 2.46 -3.52 -14.69
CA ALA A 291 3.62 -3.11 -13.90
C ALA A 291 3.80 -3.98 -12.65
N HIS A 292 2.70 -4.50 -12.10
CA HIS A 292 2.70 -5.35 -10.90
C HIS A 292 2.60 -6.84 -11.19
N ASN A 293 2.16 -7.22 -12.39
CA ASN A 293 2.02 -8.60 -12.83
C ASN A 293 2.81 -8.83 -14.13
N PRO A 294 4.16 -8.91 -14.07
CA PRO A 294 5.01 -8.95 -15.25
C PRO A 294 4.81 -10.19 -16.15
N GLY A 295 4.11 -11.21 -15.67
CA GLY A 295 3.69 -12.39 -16.46
C GLY A 295 2.36 -12.24 -17.19
N MET A 296 1.61 -11.17 -16.94
CA MET A 296 0.30 -10.95 -17.54
C MET A 296 0.44 -10.36 -18.96
N SER A 297 -0.35 -10.88 -19.91
CA SER A 297 -0.40 -10.30 -21.26
C SER A 297 -1.19 -8.98 -21.26
N MET A 298 -0.92 -8.11 -22.25
CA MET A 298 -1.72 -6.88 -22.45
C MET A 298 -3.21 -7.20 -22.65
N GLN A 299 -3.51 -8.29 -23.34
CA GLN A 299 -4.88 -8.72 -23.57
C GLN A 299 -5.55 -9.16 -22.25
N SER A 300 -4.86 -9.91 -21.41
CA SER A 300 -5.37 -10.30 -20.10
C SER A 300 -5.54 -9.09 -19.19
N ALA A 301 -4.58 -8.17 -19.19
CA ALA A 301 -4.64 -6.95 -18.39
C ALA A 301 -5.86 -6.06 -18.77
N SER A 302 -6.27 -6.06 -20.02
CA SER A 302 -7.45 -5.30 -20.46
C SER A 302 -8.80 -5.91 -20.03
N LEU A 303 -8.79 -7.14 -19.53
CA LEU A 303 -9.97 -7.83 -19.02
C LEU A 303 -10.14 -7.70 -17.51
N VAL A 304 -9.10 -7.26 -16.81
CA VAL A 304 -9.15 -7.08 -15.36
C VAL A 304 -10.10 -5.96 -14.99
N THR A 305 -11.02 -6.23 -14.09
CA THR A 305 -11.92 -5.22 -13.53
C THR A 305 -11.15 -4.37 -12.52
N ILE A 306 -11.17 -3.06 -12.71
CA ILE A 306 -10.47 -2.12 -11.82
C ILE A 306 -11.50 -1.31 -11.05
N GLY A 307 -11.27 -1.17 -9.74
CA GLY A 307 -12.06 -0.31 -8.86
C GLY A 307 -11.83 1.18 -9.11
N ALA A 308 -12.14 2.00 -8.15
CA ALA A 308 -11.98 3.43 -8.26
C ALA A 308 -10.76 3.93 -7.47
N TYR A 309 -10.08 4.91 -8.02
CA TYR A 309 -9.02 5.66 -7.33
C TYR A 309 -9.56 7.05 -6.94
N PRO A 310 -10.04 7.23 -5.70
CA PRO A 310 -10.62 8.51 -5.28
C PRO A 310 -9.54 9.58 -5.18
N THR A 311 -9.87 10.79 -5.61
CA THR A 311 -8.99 11.94 -5.53
C THR A 311 -9.24 12.82 -4.30
N THR A 312 -10.17 12.42 -3.43
CA THR A 312 -10.55 13.13 -2.21
C THR A 312 -10.59 12.19 -1.04
N LEU A 313 -10.13 12.67 0.12
CA LEU A 313 -10.21 11.93 1.36
C LEU A 313 -11.55 12.22 2.03
N ASP A 314 -12.43 11.21 2.12
CA ASP A 314 -13.75 11.33 2.75
C ASP A 314 -13.80 10.50 4.05
N ALA A 315 -13.69 11.18 5.18
CA ALA A 315 -13.71 10.53 6.50
C ALA A 315 -15.02 9.74 6.75
N ALA A 316 -16.16 10.18 6.20
CA ALA A 316 -17.42 9.46 6.37
C ALA A 316 -17.44 8.13 5.60
N SER A 317 -16.88 8.11 4.39
CA SER A 317 -16.68 6.88 3.62
C SER A 317 -15.74 5.92 4.34
N LEU A 318 -14.61 6.40 4.82
CA LEU A 318 -13.62 5.60 5.56
C LEU A 318 -14.18 5.07 6.88
N GLN A 319 -15.05 5.82 7.56
CA GLN A 319 -15.72 5.38 8.79
C GLN A 319 -16.58 4.12 8.56
N ARG A 320 -17.08 3.90 7.32
CA ARG A 320 -17.83 2.67 6.98
C ARG A 320 -16.98 1.42 7.18
N VAL A 321 -15.68 1.47 6.85
CA VAL A 321 -14.74 0.35 7.07
C VAL A 321 -14.62 0.07 8.56
N ALA A 322 -14.37 1.09 9.38
CA ALA A 322 -14.26 0.93 10.83
C ALA A 322 -15.56 0.40 11.46
N ASN A 323 -16.73 0.87 10.99
CA ASN A 323 -18.03 0.38 11.43
C ASN A 323 -18.24 -1.10 11.04
N LEU A 324 -17.87 -1.48 9.83
CA LEU A 324 -17.95 -2.85 9.35
C LEU A 324 -17.07 -3.79 10.21
N MET A 325 -15.85 -3.39 10.50
CA MET A 325 -14.92 -4.12 11.37
C MET A 325 -15.44 -4.24 12.81
N PHE A 326 -16.04 -3.17 13.33
CA PHE A 326 -16.62 -3.19 14.66
C PHE A 326 -17.85 -4.12 14.74
N ASN A 327 -18.75 -4.03 13.79
CA ASN A 327 -19.96 -4.86 13.73
C ASN A 327 -19.64 -6.35 13.54
N SER A 328 -18.53 -6.65 12.87
CA SER A 328 -18.04 -8.03 12.67
C SER A 328 -17.21 -8.55 13.86
N GLY A 329 -17.05 -7.77 14.93
CA GLY A 329 -16.29 -8.17 16.11
C GLY A 329 -14.76 -8.15 15.95
N VAL A 330 -14.28 -7.54 14.88
CA VAL A 330 -12.86 -7.36 14.58
C VAL A 330 -12.24 -6.27 15.46
N LEU A 331 -12.92 -5.14 15.57
CA LEU A 331 -12.60 -4.10 16.54
C LEU A 331 -13.38 -4.35 17.81
N VAL A 332 -12.74 -4.95 18.81
CA VAL A 332 -13.44 -5.44 20.02
C VAL A 332 -13.51 -4.44 21.17
N LYS A 333 -12.70 -3.40 21.19
CA LYS A 333 -12.62 -2.50 22.35
C LYS A 333 -13.36 -1.18 22.18
N ASN A 334 -13.17 -0.51 21.04
CA ASN A 334 -13.79 0.77 20.74
C ASN A 334 -13.98 0.92 19.23
N LEU A 335 -15.05 1.58 18.84
CA LEU A 335 -15.19 2.06 17.48
C LEU A 335 -14.11 3.12 17.21
N LEU A 336 -13.35 2.94 16.14
CA LEU A 336 -12.31 3.88 15.72
C LEU A 336 -12.97 5.17 15.20
N ASP A 337 -12.52 6.32 15.68
CA ASP A 337 -12.89 7.62 15.13
C ASP A 337 -11.95 7.99 13.99
N VAL A 338 -12.37 7.68 12.77
CA VAL A 338 -11.57 7.90 11.56
C VAL A 338 -11.37 9.38 11.25
N ALA A 339 -12.31 10.25 11.64
CA ALA A 339 -12.16 11.69 11.45
C ALA A 339 -10.93 12.23 12.18
N SER A 340 -10.62 11.69 13.36
CA SER A 340 -9.40 12.06 14.10
C SER A 340 -8.11 11.69 13.37
N MET A 341 -8.15 10.71 12.46
CA MET A 341 -7.00 10.25 11.69
C MET A 341 -6.79 11.04 10.38
N THR A 342 -7.79 11.76 9.88
CA THR A 342 -7.69 12.50 8.60
C THR A 342 -7.10 13.90 8.73
N GLY A 343 -6.93 14.42 9.96
CA GLY A 343 -6.28 15.73 10.17
C GLY A 343 -7.13 16.94 9.79
N SER A 344 -8.46 16.79 9.75
CA SER A 344 -9.43 17.89 9.59
C SER A 344 -9.71 18.58 10.91
#